data_43ac595ca05603242879787c961206b6
#
_entry.id   43ac595ca05603242879787c961206b6
#
_cell.length_a   1.000
_cell.length_b   1.000
_cell.length_c   1.000
_cell.angle_alpha   90.00
_cell.angle_beta   90.00
_cell.angle_gamma   90.00
#
_symmetry.space_group_name_H-M   'P 1'
#
loop_
_entity.id
_entity.type
_entity.pdbx_description
1 polymer ?
#
loop_
_entity_poly.entity_id
_entity_poly.type
_entity_poly.pdbx_seq_one_letter_code
_entity_poly.pdbx_strand_id
1 'polypeptide(L)'
;MSRPHRIAAGGITFRGNAVLLVRYRNSNGGTYLVGPGGALRDDENVIQAIVRETKEETAVTVRPRRVVVIEDLVCSRFKMSKVWMICEVVEGEVRGTEEAEKEGIIEAAWYTRDQLANEVVFPAALIQHDWAQLRSEHWQVKCLPSRKANF
;
A
#
# COMPACT_ATOMS: atom_id res chain seq x y z
N MET A 1 -10.84 -20.20 18.18
CA MET A 1 -9.58 -20.22 17.42
C MET A 1 -9.16 -18.82 17.01
N SER A 2 -7.87 -18.54 17.09
CA SER A 2 -7.34 -17.26 16.66
C SER A 2 -7.34 -17.17 15.11
N ARG A 3 -7.47 -15.95 14.59
CA ARG A 3 -7.31 -15.71 13.14
C ARG A 3 -5.87 -15.95 12.73
N PRO A 4 -5.61 -16.43 11.51
CA PRO A 4 -4.26 -16.45 10.96
C PRO A 4 -3.63 -15.05 11.01
N HIS A 5 -2.35 -15.00 11.30
CA HIS A 5 -1.58 -13.76 11.33
C HIS A 5 -0.66 -13.72 10.11
N ARG A 6 -0.70 -12.63 9.38
CA ARG A 6 0.09 -12.44 8.16
C ARG A 6 1.05 -11.27 8.31
N ILE A 7 2.23 -11.42 7.71
CA ILE A 7 3.16 -10.30 7.51
C ILE A 7 3.01 -9.85 6.06
N ALA A 8 2.86 -8.56 5.88
CA ALA A 8 2.74 -7.96 4.56
C ALA A 8 3.62 -6.73 4.44
N ALA A 9 3.83 -6.28 3.22
CA ALA A 9 4.61 -5.08 2.93
C ALA A 9 3.98 -4.30 1.80
N GLY A 10 4.10 -3.00 1.84
CA GLY A 10 3.58 -2.11 0.81
C GLY A 10 4.46 -0.89 0.60
N GLY A 11 4.39 -0.34 -0.61
CA GLY A 11 5.13 0.83 -1.01
C GLY A 11 4.28 2.09 -0.99
N ILE A 12 4.87 3.17 -0.49
CA ILE A 12 4.34 4.51 -0.64
C ILE A 12 5.25 5.20 -1.63
N THR A 13 4.83 5.30 -2.88
CA THR A 13 5.63 5.82 -3.98
C THR A 13 5.07 7.14 -4.44
N PHE A 14 5.85 8.21 -4.28
CA PHE A 14 5.46 9.54 -4.74
C PHE A 14 6.11 9.87 -6.07
N ARG A 15 5.38 10.61 -6.90
CA ARG A 15 5.91 11.27 -8.08
C ARG A 15 5.29 12.67 -8.13
N GLY A 16 6.11 13.69 -7.90
CA GLY A 16 5.62 15.07 -7.76
C GLY A 16 4.63 15.17 -6.60
N ASN A 17 3.43 15.64 -6.87
CA ASN A 17 2.36 15.80 -5.87
C ASN A 17 1.37 14.62 -5.87
N ALA A 18 1.74 13.49 -6.45
CA ALA A 18 0.87 12.33 -6.56
C ALA A 18 1.50 11.08 -5.93
N VAL A 19 0.67 10.17 -5.49
CA VAL A 19 1.05 8.88 -4.91
C VAL A 19 0.44 7.74 -5.73
N LEU A 20 1.20 6.65 -5.87
CA LEU A 20 0.77 5.48 -6.62
C LEU A 20 -0.14 4.61 -5.75
N LEU A 21 -1.37 4.41 -6.18
CA LEU A 21 -2.35 3.60 -5.47
C LEU A 21 -3.07 2.65 -6.42
N VAL A 22 -3.59 1.57 -5.85
CA VAL A 22 -4.48 0.63 -6.53
C VAL A 22 -5.84 0.63 -5.86
N ARG A 23 -6.88 0.36 -6.64
CA ARG A 23 -8.27 0.34 -6.17
C ARG A 23 -8.79 -1.07 -6.15
N TYR A 24 -9.34 -1.48 -5.01
CA TYR A 24 -10.03 -2.75 -4.82
C TYR A 24 -11.49 -2.55 -4.48
N ARG A 25 -12.30 -3.58 -4.75
CA ARG A 25 -13.64 -3.67 -4.16
C ARG A 25 -13.54 -4.19 -2.73
N ASN A 26 -14.29 -3.58 -1.81
CA ASN A 26 -14.39 -4.16 -0.48
C ASN A 26 -15.59 -5.12 -0.38
N SER A 27 -15.63 -5.87 0.74
CA SER A 27 -16.63 -6.91 0.94
C SER A 27 -18.07 -6.38 1.05
N ASN A 28 -18.24 -5.08 1.29
CA ASN A 28 -19.56 -4.45 1.41
C ASN A 28 -20.03 -3.74 0.13
N GLY A 29 -19.36 -3.98 -1.00
CA GLY A 29 -19.74 -3.40 -2.29
C GLY A 29 -19.12 -2.05 -2.63
N GLY A 30 -18.46 -1.38 -1.68
CA GLY A 30 -17.71 -0.16 -1.95
C GLY A 30 -16.32 -0.45 -2.51
N THR A 31 -15.47 0.57 -2.55
CA THR A 31 -14.06 0.44 -2.96
C THR A 31 -13.14 1.10 -1.95
N TYR A 32 -11.85 0.75 -2.02
CA TYR A 32 -10.81 1.40 -1.24
C TYR A 32 -9.54 1.53 -2.07
N LEU A 33 -8.71 2.48 -1.69
CA LEU A 33 -7.40 2.71 -2.29
C LEU A 33 -6.32 2.25 -1.34
N VAL A 34 -5.29 1.63 -1.88
CA VAL A 34 -4.17 1.14 -1.07
C VAL A 34 -2.87 1.23 -1.86
N GLY A 35 -1.77 1.51 -1.18
CA GLY A 35 -0.44 1.41 -1.79
C GLY A 35 -0.19 -0.01 -2.27
N PRO A 36 0.50 -0.20 -3.40
CA PRO A 36 0.82 -1.53 -3.89
C PRO A 36 1.56 -2.36 -2.86
N GLY A 37 1.16 -3.61 -2.70
CA GLY A 37 1.76 -4.49 -1.71
C GLY A 37 0.97 -5.76 -1.49
N GLY A 38 1.41 -6.57 -0.56
CA GLY A 38 0.76 -7.83 -0.21
C GLY A 38 1.58 -8.65 0.77
N ALA A 39 1.12 -9.86 1.00
CA ALA A 39 1.79 -10.79 1.92
C ALA A 39 3.16 -11.21 1.38
N LEU A 40 4.11 -11.38 2.28
CA LEU A 40 5.44 -11.92 1.94
C LEU A 40 5.31 -13.39 1.54
N ARG A 41 6.07 -13.78 0.51
CA ARG A 41 6.34 -15.18 0.20
C ARG A 41 7.44 -15.70 1.13
N ASP A 42 7.54 -17.02 1.30
CA ASP A 42 8.48 -17.64 2.23
C ASP A 42 9.93 -17.26 1.98
N ASP A 43 10.30 -17.02 0.71
CA ASP A 43 11.66 -16.70 0.29
C ASP A 43 11.91 -15.20 0.13
N GLU A 44 10.96 -14.35 0.55
CA GLU A 44 11.07 -12.90 0.41
C GLU A 44 11.27 -12.18 1.73
N ASN A 45 12.02 -11.09 1.69
CA ASN A 45 12.00 -10.07 2.72
C ASN A 45 11.01 -8.95 2.32
N VAL A 46 10.85 -7.98 3.20
CA VAL A 46 9.94 -6.84 2.99
C VAL A 46 10.26 -6.08 1.70
N ILE A 47 11.54 -5.79 1.45
CA ILE A 47 11.98 -5.04 0.27
C ILE A 47 11.63 -5.77 -1.01
N GLN A 48 11.94 -7.08 -1.07
CA GLN A 48 11.66 -7.90 -2.24
C GLN A 48 10.16 -8.00 -2.52
N ALA A 49 9.34 -8.14 -1.48
CA ALA A 49 7.90 -8.20 -1.63
C ALA A 49 7.33 -6.90 -2.20
N ILE A 50 7.80 -5.75 -1.73
CA ILE A 50 7.35 -4.45 -2.24
C ILE A 50 7.69 -4.28 -3.72
N VAL A 51 8.91 -4.63 -4.12
CA VAL A 51 9.33 -4.52 -5.52
C VAL A 51 8.48 -5.42 -6.42
N ARG A 52 8.29 -6.67 -6.02
CA ARG A 52 7.48 -7.63 -6.78
C ARG A 52 6.02 -7.19 -6.87
N GLU A 53 5.39 -6.90 -5.75
CA GLU A 53 3.97 -6.53 -5.71
C GLU A 53 3.69 -5.25 -6.49
N THR A 54 4.54 -4.24 -6.37
CA THR A 54 4.35 -2.99 -7.11
C THR A 54 4.44 -3.23 -8.61
N LYS A 55 5.40 -4.04 -9.05
CA LYS A 55 5.56 -4.40 -10.46
C LYS A 55 4.35 -5.19 -10.98
N GLU A 56 3.92 -6.20 -10.23
CA GLU A 56 2.77 -7.03 -10.60
C GLU A 56 1.47 -6.22 -10.67
N GLU A 57 1.25 -5.32 -9.72
CA GLU A 57 -0.02 -4.59 -9.60
C GLU A 57 -0.10 -3.34 -10.47
N THR A 58 1.03 -2.71 -10.81
CA THR A 58 1.04 -1.39 -11.45
C THR A 58 1.96 -1.28 -12.67
N ALA A 59 2.81 -2.26 -12.93
CA ALA A 59 3.87 -2.25 -13.95
C ALA A 59 5.04 -1.29 -13.64
N VAL A 60 5.05 -0.65 -12.47
CA VAL A 60 6.12 0.28 -12.08
C VAL A 60 7.18 -0.44 -11.27
N THR A 61 8.45 -0.21 -11.61
CA THR A 61 9.59 -0.69 -10.84
C THR A 61 10.02 0.37 -9.85
N VAL A 62 10.09 -0.01 -8.57
CA VAL A 62 10.43 0.89 -7.48
C VAL A 62 11.64 0.41 -6.69
N ARG A 63 12.23 1.34 -5.96
CA ARG A 63 13.30 1.07 -5.00
C ARG A 63 12.81 1.52 -3.61
N PRO A 64 12.53 0.57 -2.70
CA PRO A 64 12.20 0.91 -1.32
C PRO A 64 13.41 1.55 -0.62
N ARG A 65 13.15 2.63 0.14
CA ARG A 65 14.21 3.41 0.78
C ARG A 65 14.21 3.28 2.29
N ARG A 66 13.06 3.46 2.92
CA ARG A 66 12.97 3.44 4.39
C ARG A 66 11.56 3.11 4.84
N VAL A 67 11.46 2.50 6.01
CA VAL A 67 10.19 2.22 6.67
C VAL A 67 9.64 3.53 7.25
N VAL A 68 8.37 3.79 7.05
CA VAL A 68 7.70 4.99 7.58
C VAL A 68 6.53 4.66 8.49
N VAL A 69 5.83 3.56 8.24
CA VAL A 69 4.62 3.19 8.97
C VAL A 69 4.57 1.67 9.12
N ILE A 70 4.11 1.23 10.29
CA ILE A 70 3.68 -0.15 10.51
C ILE A 70 2.21 -0.09 10.86
N GLU A 71 1.40 -0.87 10.16
CA GLU A 71 -0.05 -0.84 10.27
C GLU A 71 -0.58 -2.22 10.62
N ASP A 72 -1.43 -2.30 11.63
CA ASP A 72 -2.13 -3.51 11.99
C ASP A 72 -3.55 -3.48 11.45
N LEU A 73 -3.88 -4.44 10.61
CA LEU A 73 -5.19 -4.54 9.97
C LEU A 73 -5.89 -5.82 10.41
N VAL A 74 -7.17 -5.70 10.73
CA VAL A 74 -7.98 -6.82 11.17
C VAL A 74 -9.20 -6.93 10.27
N CYS A 75 -9.34 -8.06 9.61
CA CYS A 75 -10.55 -8.38 8.87
C CYS A 75 -11.18 -9.68 9.43
N SER A 76 -12.31 -10.10 8.87
CA SER A 76 -12.99 -11.31 9.34
C SER A 76 -12.13 -12.57 9.20
N ARG A 77 -11.23 -12.60 8.20
CA ARG A 77 -10.46 -13.80 7.84
C ARG A 77 -9.09 -13.87 8.48
N PHE A 78 -8.44 -12.72 8.74
CA PHE A 78 -7.06 -12.70 9.23
C PHE A 78 -6.74 -11.41 9.96
N LYS A 79 -5.60 -11.41 10.65
CA LYS A 79 -4.90 -10.21 11.11
C LYS A 79 -3.64 -10.04 10.28
N MET A 80 -3.24 -8.80 10.05
CA MET A 80 -2.08 -8.49 9.23
C MET A 80 -1.27 -7.38 9.87
N SER A 81 0.04 -7.59 9.97
CA SER A 81 0.99 -6.52 10.28
C SER A 81 1.66 -6.14 8.97
N LYS A 82 1.47 -4.91 8.53
CA LYS A 82 1.97 -4.44 7.23
C LYS A 82 3.01 -3.35 7.41
N VAL A 83 4.17 -3.59 6.80
CA VAL A 83 5.30 -2.65 6.82
C VAL A 83 5.21 -1.79 5.57
N TRP A 84 5.15 -0.47 5.75
CA TRP A 84 5.08 0.50 4.66
C TRP A 84 6.41 1.22 4.51
N MET A 85 6.94 1.22 3.29
CA MET A 85 8.20 1.90 2.96
C MET A 85 7.98 2.99 1.92
N ILE A 86 8.66 4.12 2.09
CA ILE A 86 8.79 5.12 1.03
C ILE A 86 9.64 4.51 -0.08
N CYS A 87 9.17 4.65 -1.31
CA CYS A 87 9.83 4.11 -2.50
C CYS A 87 10.09 5.20 -3.52
N GLU A 88 11.14 4.99 -4.32
CA GLU A 88 11.46 5.81 -5.49
C GLU A 88 11.10 5.03 -6.75
N VAL A 89 10.59 5.72 -7.77
CA VAL A 89 10.39 5.13 -9.10
C VAL A 89 11.76 4.94 -9.76
N VAL A 90 12.02 3.72 -10.22
CA VAL A 90 13.21 3.41 -11.01
C VAL A 90 12.87 3.51 -12.50
N GLU A 91 11.76 2.87 -12.91
CA GLU A 91 11.31 2.88 -14.31
C GLU A 91 9.86 2.42 -14.41
N GLY A 92 9.29 2.57 -15.59
CA GLY A 92 7.96 2.07 -15.92
C GLY A 92 6.87 3.14 -15.78
N GLU A 93 5.80 2.92 -16.53
CA GLU A 93 4.58 3.72 -16.47
C GLU A 93 3.46 2.86 -15.92
N VAL A 94 2.58 3.46 -15.11
CA VAL A 94 1.44 2.77 -14.54
C VAL A 94 0.51 2.26 -15.63
N ARG A 95 0.10 1.01 -15.53
CA ARG A 95 -0.88 0.40 -16.42
C ARG A 95 -1.54 -0.80 -15.75
N GLY A 96 -2.69 -1.21 -16.28
CA GLY A 96 -3.32 -2.47 -15.86
C GLY A 96 -2.43 -3.65 -16.24
N THR A 97 -2.39 -4.64 -15.35
CA THR A 97 -1.63 -5.88 -15.55
C THR A 97 -2.56 -7.08 -15.40
N GLU A 98 -2.17 -8.22 -15.95
CA GLU A 98 -2.92 -9.48 -15.76
C GLU A 98 -2.92 -9.89 -14.29
N GLU A 99 -1.80 -9.71 -13.60
CA GLU A 99 -1.67 -10.02 -12.18
C GLU A 99 -2.62 -9.19 -11.35
N ALA A 100 -2.71 -7.88 -11.64
CA ALA A 100 -3.63 -6.98 -10.96
C ALA A 100 -5.09 -7.42 -11.16
N GLU A 101 -5.46 -7.75 -12.38
CA GLU A 101 -6.80 -8.21 -12.70
C GLU A 101 -7.16 -9.47 -11.94
N LYS A 102 -6.24 -10.44 -11.85
CA LYS A 102 -6.43 -11.67 -11.10
C LYS A 102 -6.62 -11.44 -9.60
N GLU A 103 -6.00 -10.40 -9.06
CA GLU A 103 -6.15 -10.03 -7.64
C GLU A 103 -7.40 -9.21 -7.35
N GLY A 104 -8.14 -8.81 -8.38
CA GLY A 104 -9.34 -7.99 -8.20
C GLY A 104 -9.07 -6.50 -8.14
N ILE A 105 -7.91 -6.05 -8.59
CA ILE A 105 -7.59 -4.63 -8.72
C ILE A 105 -8.38 -4.05 -9.89
N ILE A 106 -9.17 -3.01 -9.62
CA ILE A 106 -10.00 -2.35 -10.61
C ILE A 106 -9.19 -1.31 -11.39
N GLU A 107 -8.28 -0.63 -10.71
CA GLU A 107 -7.51 0.46 -11.28
C GLU A 107 -6.19 0.62 -10.54
N ALA A 108 -5.16 1.02 -11.27
CA ALA A 108 -3.89 1.49 -10.72
C ALA A 108 -3.60 2.86 -11.32
N ALA A 109 -3.32 3.85 -10.48
CA ALA A 109 -3.12 5.23 -10.95
C ALA A 109 -2.33 6.07 -9.94
N TRP A 110 -1.92 7.25 -10.39
CA TRP A 110 -1.35 8.30 -9.55
C TRP A 110 -2.47 9.20 -9.03
N TYR A 111 -2.52 9.39 -7.72
CA TYR A 111 -3.56 10.20 -7.05
C TYR A 111 -2.93 11.37 -6.33
N THR A 112 -3.51 12.56 -6.53
CA THR A 112 -3.18 13.73 -5.71
C THR A 112 -3.89 13.62 -4.37
N ARG A 113 -3.45 14.39 -3.38
CA ARG A 113 -4.07 14.41 -2.07
C ARG A 113 -5.56 14.75 -2.13
N ASP A 114 -5.93 15.70 -2.95
CA ASP A 114 -7.32 16.13 -3.09
C ASP A 114 -8.22 15.02 -3.62
N GLN A 115 -7.68 14.15 -4.46
CA GLN A 115 -8.42 13.00 -5.01
C GLN A 115 -8.70 11.92 -3.96
N LEU A 116 -8.05 11.97 -2.80
CA LEU A 116 -8.26 11.02 -1.71
C LEU A 116 -9.38 11.45 -0.77
N ALA A 117 -9.95 12.64 -0.94
CA ALA A 117 -11.07 13.10 -0.14
C ALA A 117 -12.25 12.14 -0.31
N ASN A 118 -12.87 11.76 0.80
CA ASN A 118 -14.01 10.83 0.85
C ASN A 118 -13.67 9.39 0.43
N GLU A 119 -12.39 9.06 0.22
CA GLU A 119 -11.95 7.70 -0.07
C GLU A 119 -11.51 6.97 1.21
N VAL A 120 -11.66 5.65 1.23
CA VAL A 120 -11.02 4.81 2.23
C VAL A 120 -9.62 4.50 1.71
N VAL A 121 -8.59 4.89 2.46
CA VAL A 121 -7.20 4.81 2.00
C VAL A 121 -6.34 4.06 3.03
N PHE A 122 -5.48 3.18 2.52
CA PHE A 122 -4.44 2.48 3.30
C PHE A 122 -3.06 2.77 2.68
N PRO A 123 -2.04 3.13 3.47
CA PRO A 123 -2.11 3.34 4.92
C PRO A 123 -2.85 4.63 5.27
N ALA A 124 -3.43 4.65 6.45
CA ALA A 124 -4.15 5.82 6.96
C ALA A 124 -3.26 7.07 7.02
N ALA A 125 -1.96 6.89 7.14
CA ALA A 125 -1.00 8.00 7.14
C ALA A 125 -1.12 8.92 5.92
N LEU A 126 -1.57 8.39 4.77
CA LEU A 126 -1.74 9.18 3.54
C LEU A 126 -2.85 10.23 3.64
N ILE A 127 -3.78 10.06 4.57
CA ILE A 127 -4.86 11.03 4.80
C ILE A 127 -4.75 11.73 6.16
N GLN A 128 -3.96 11.17 7.09
CA GLN A 128 -3.80 11.72 8.44
C GLN A 128 -2.63 12.69 8.57
N HIS A 129 -1.65 12.60 7.69
CA HIS A 129 -0.41 13.38 7.76
C HIS A 129 -0.17 14.17 6.48
N ASP A 130 0.52 15.30 6.64
CA ASP A 130 1.04 16.06 5.52
C ASP A 130 2.09 15.23 4.77
N TRP A 131 1.98 15.17 3.45
CA TRP A 131 2.91 14.39 2.63
C TRP A 131 4.35 14.93 2.67
N ALA A 132 4.53 16.24 2.84
CA ALA A 132 5.85 16.80 3.02
C ALA A 132 6.52 16.26 4.28
N GLN A 133 5.76 16.11 5.37
CA GLN A 133 6.26 15.52 6.60
C GLN A 133 6.56 14.03 6.43
N LEU A 134 5.65 13.29 5.80
CA LEU A 134 5.82 11.84 5.55
C LEU A 134 7.06 11.56 4.69
N ARG A 135 7.36 12.45 3.76
CA ARG A 135 8.52 12.34 2.86
C ARG A 135 9.82 12.88 3.45
N SER A 136 9.75 13.54 4.59
CA SER A 136 10.92 14.16 5.24
C SER A 136 11.87 13.07 5.78
N GLU A 137 13.17 13.33 5.71
CA GLU A 137 14.20 12.51 6.34
C GLU A 137 14.09 12.48 7.86
N HIS A 138 13.40 13.46 8.44
CA HIS A 138 13.19 13.57 9.89
C HIS A 138 11.93 12.82 10.35
N TRP A 139 11.17 12.23 9.43
CA TRP A 139 10.02 11.43 9.79
C TRP A 139 10.44 10.24 10.65
N GLN A 140 9.80 10.07 11.79
CA GLN A 140 10.01 8.90 12.65
C GLN A 140 8.95 7.85 12.36
N VAL A 141 9.37 6.58 12.28
CA VAL A 141 8.46 5.46 12.03
C VAL A 141 7.31 5.48 13.04
N LYS A 142 6.09 5.33 12.55
CA LYS A 142 4.89 5.27 13.38
C LYS A 142 4.23 3.89 13.28
N CYS A 143 3.89 3.35 14.45
CA CYS A 143 3.01 2.19 14.54
C CYS A 143 1.59 2.72 14.72
N LEU A 144 0.74 2.51 13.72
CA LEU A 144 -0.64 2.99 13.76
C LEU A 144 -1.51 2.08 14.63
N PRO A 145 -2.58 2.62 15.25
CA PRO A 145 -3.55 1.80 15.96
C PRO A 145 -4.16 0.74 15.03
N SER A 146 -4.57 -0.39 15.59
CA SER A 146 -5.27 -1.44 14.85
C SER A 146 -6.50 -0.88 14.16
N ARG A 147 -6.72 -1.28 12.92
CA ARG A 147 -7.80 -0.80 12.07
C ARG A 147 -8.58 -1.98 11.50
N LYS A 148 -9.90 -1.89 11.56
CA LYS A 148 -10.75 -2.86 10.86
C LYS A 148 -10.76 -2.56 9.38
N ALA A 149 -10.75 -3.62 8.59
CA ALA A 149 -10.77 -3.53 7.13
C ALA A 149 -11.80 -4.50 6.55
N ASN A 150 -12.40 -4.10 5.45
CA ASN A 150 -13.42 -4.89 4.75
C ASN A 150 -12.84 -5.52 3.48
N PHE A 151 -11.76 -6.25 3.66
CA PHE A 151 -11.08 -6.93 2.55
C PHE A 151 -11.85 -8.17 2.09
#